data_847a5a1e767a8df75f73e9c150c022cb
#
_entry.id   847a5a1e767a8df75f73e9c150c022cb
#
_cell.length_a   1.000
_cell.length_b   1.000
_cell.length_c   1.000
_cell.angle_alpha   90.00
_cell.angle_beta   90.00
_cell.angle_gamma   90.00
#
_symmetry.space_group_name_H-M   'P 1'
#
loop_
_entity.id
_entity.type
_entity.pdbx_description
1 polymer ?
#
loop_
_entity_poly.entity_id
_entity_poly.type
_entity_poly.pdbx_seq_one_letter_code
_entity_poly.pdbx_strand_id
1 'polypeptide(L)'
;YPEVKRIGLTGQMHGILYVDKAGRCVSPLYTWQDGRGRLPEDNGISLVEEIQQKCQVKAASGYGMVTHIYNLRHHLISDVAVSFCTIMDYFGMYLTGRKRALIHASNAAGFGFFDGYHMCFMKEELGKIGIQEKWLPEVCGAMQELGTYRNRIVTTAIGDNQASFLGAVGNENGTLLVNIGTGGQISVLSDQYFAEDGIEARPFLDGKYLLVGASLCGGKAYALLEEFFRKSVKQ
;
A
#
# COMPACT_ATOMS: atom_id res chain seq x y z
N TYR A 1 -8.06 -11.21 -27.77
CA TYR A 1 -7.03 -12.16 -27.31
C TYR A 1 -7.74 -13.35 -26.65
N PRO A 2 -8.16 -14.36 -27.42
CA PRO A 2 -8.88 -15.53 -26.88
C PRO A 2 -8.00 -16.44 -26.00
N GLU A 3 -6.69 -16.39 -26.17
CA GLU A 3 -5.69 -17.14 -25.39
C GLU A 3 -5.48 -16.61 -23.97
N VAL A 4 -5.89 -15.36 -23.67
CA VAL A 4 -5.77 -14.79 -22.31
C VAL A 4 -6.75 -15.49 -21.39
N LYS A 5 -6.23 -16.15 -20.35
CA LYS A 5 -7.01 -16.93 -19.38
C LYS A 5 -7.12 -16.25 -18.01
N ARG A 6 -6.17 -15.36 -17.65
CA ARG A 6 -6.07 -14.72 -16.33
C ARG A 6 -5.91 -13.21 -16.47
N ILE A 7 -6.44 -12.48 -15.49
CA ILE A 7 -6.32 -11.04 -15.32
C ILE A 7 -5.66 -10.81 -13.97
N GLY A 8 -4.42 -10.35 -13.98
CA GLY A 8 -3.73 -9.83 -12.80
C GLY A 8 -4.01 -8.33 -12.64
N LEU A 9 -4.11 -7.87 -11.41
CA LEU A 9 -4.37 -6.48 -11.07
C LEU A 9 -3.22 -5.90 -10.26
N THR A 10 -2.86 -4.67 -10.57
CA THR A 10 -1.88 -3.90 -9.80
C THR A 10 -2.14 -2.41 -9.96
N GLY A 11 -1.63 -1.60 -9.06
CA GLY A 11 -1.75 -0.13 -9.10
C GLY A 11 -1.19 0.50 -7.83
N GLN A 12 -1.51 1.79 -7.64
CA GLN A 12 -1.00 2.57 -6.51
C GLN A 12 -1.36 1.95 -5.15
N MET A 13 -0.38 1.85 -4.28
CA MET A 13 -0.56 1.41 -2.90
C MET A 13 -1.05 2.55 -1.99
N HIS A 14 -1.34 2.21 -0.75
CA HIS A 14 -1.66 3.11 0.37
C HIS A 14 -3.05 3.76 0.32
N GLY A 15 -3.55 4.18 -0.84
CA GLY A 15 -4.83 4.86 -0.94
C GLY A 15 -6.03 3.96 -0.64
N ILE A 16 -7.15 4.58 -0.22
CA ILE A 16 -8.39 3.87 0.12
C ILE A 16 -9.62 4.51 -0.52
N LEU A 17 -10.65 3.71 -0.68
CA LEU A 17 -12.03 4.12 -0.87
C LEU A 17 -12.95 3.27 0.01
N TYR A 18 -14.15 3.77 0.31
CA TYR A 18 -15.14 3.06 1.12
C TYR A 18 -16.16 2.35 0.26
N VAL A 19 -16.61 1.19 0.75
CA VAL A 19 -17.65 0.38 0.10
C VAL A 19 -18.81 0.10 1.04
N ASP A 20 -20.03 -0.02 0.47
CA ASP A 20 -21.24 -0.42 1.16
C ASP A 20 -21.41 -1.96 1.23
N LYS A 21 -22.48 -2.43 1.88
CA LYS A 21 -22.81 -3.87 1.98
C LYS A 21 -23.05 -4.55 0.63
N ALA A 22 -23.37 -3.79 -0.40
CA ALA A 22 -23.58 -4.31 -1.75
C ALA A 22 -22.28 -4.33 -2.57
N GLY A 23 -21.15 -3.84 -2.01
CA GLY A 23 -19.88 -3.74 -2.69
C GLY A 23 -19.76 -2.52 -3.62
N ARG A 24 -20.61 -1.51 -3.45
CA ARG A 24 -20.55 -0.27 -4.26
C ARG A 24 -19.67 0.76 -3.56
N CYS A 25 -18.89 1.48 -4.35
CA CYS A 25 -18.09 2.61 -3.84
C CYS A 25 -19.03 3.74 -3.34
N VAL A 26 -18.78 4.22 -2.13
CA VAL A 26 -19.58 5.26 -1.44
C VAL A 26 -18.73 6.43 -0.93
N SER A 27 -17.56 6.63 -1.51
CA SER A 27 -16.66 7.74 -1.20
C SER A 27 -15.85 8.16 -2.42
N PRO A 28 -15.18 9.33 -2.39
CA PRO A 28 -14.05 9.59 -3.27
C PRO A 28 -12.91 8.60 -3.03
N LEU A 29 -11.98 8.52 -3.97
CA LEU A 29 -10.70 7.84 -3.78
C LEU A 29 -9.75 8.79 -3.02
N TYR A 30 -9.28 8.36 -1.86
CA TYR A 30 -8.20 9.00 -1.12
C TYR A 30 -6.89 8.35 -1.54
N THR A 31 -5.99 9.11 -2.13
CA THR A 31 -4.73 8.55 -2.66
C THR A 31 -3.59 8.60 -1.64
N TRP A 32 -2.46 8.01 -1.97
CA TRP A 32 -1.24 8.09 -1.18
C TRP A 32 -0.71 9.53 -0.98
N GLN A 33 -1.16 10.48 -1.80
CA GLN A 33 -0.81 11.90 -1.69
C GLN A 33 -1.68 12.66 -0.68
N ASP A 34 -2.64 11.99 -0.05
CA ASP A 34 -3.53 12.62 0.92
C ASP A 34 -2.74 13.20 2.11
N GLY A 35 -2.84 14.50 2.31
CA GLY A 35 -2.08 15.24 3.30
C GLY A 35 -2.73 15.34 4.67
N ARG A 36 -3.99 14.88 4.85
CA ARG A 36 -4.79 15.11 6.07
C ARG A 36 -4.14 14.62 7.35
N GLY A 37 -3.38 13.54 7.31
CA GLY A 37 -2.70 13.01 8.49
C GLY A 37 -1.63 13.92 9.09
N ARG A 38 -1.22 14.98 8.36
CA ARG A 38 -0.27 16.01 8.83
C ARG A 38 -0.94 17.29 9.29
N LEU A 39 -2.26 17.41 9.15
CA LEU A 39 -2.98 18.58 9.63
C LEU A 39 -2.95 18.56 11.16
N PRO A 40 -2.71 19.71 11.82
CA PRO A 40 -2.78 19.79 13.26
C PRO A 40 -4.23 19.55 13.70
N GLU A 41 -4.41 18.71 14.73
CA GLU A 41 -5.68 18.47 15.42
C GLU A 41 -5.87 19.52 16.54
N ASP A 42 -6.99 19.48 17.27
CA ASP A 42 -7.33 20.45 18.34
C ASP A 42 -6.28 20.54 19.45
N ASN A 43 -5.51 19.47 19.66
CA ASN A 43 -4.42 19.40 20.62
C ASN A 43 -3.08 19.99 20.10
N GLY A 44 -3.06 20.51 18.87
CA GLY A 44 -1.91 21.13 18.23
C GLY A 44 -0.88 20.16 17.63
N ILE A 45 -1.08 18.84 17.73
CA ILE A 45 -0.24 17.82 17.06
C ILE A 45 -0.99 17.20 15.90
N SER A 46 -0.26 16.68 14.92
CA SER A 46 -0.87 15.96 13.79
C SER A 46 -1.28 14.54 14.19
N LEU A 47 -2.22 13.97 13.43
CA LEU A 47 -2.62 12.58 13.64
C LEU A 47 -1.43 11.60 13.49
N VAL A 48 -0.50 11.86 12.56
CA VAL A 48 0.71 11.03 12.39
C VAL A 48 1.56 11.05 13.66
N GLU A 49 1.80 12.24 14.26
CA GLU A 49 2.56 12.37 15.50
C GLU A 49 1.86 11.67 16.66
N GLU A 50 0.54 11.84 16.78
CA GLU A 50 -0.25 11.16 17.81
C GLU A 50 -0.14 9.62 17.71
N ILE A 51 -0.28 9.06 16.50
CA ILE A 51 -0.15 7.62 16.26
C ILE A 51 1.24 7.13 16.67
N GLN A 52 2.30 7.82 16.28
CA GLN A 52 3.66 7.45 16.62
C GLN A 52 3.91 7.47 18.12
N GLN A 53 3.32 8.42 18.85
CA GLN A 53 3.43 8.51 20.30
C GLN A 53 2.66 7.40 21.04
N LYS A 54 1.45 7.07 20.57
CA LYS A 54 0.55 6.12 21.25
C LYS A 54 0.79 4.66 20.90
N CYS A 55 1.13 4.39 19.64
CA CYS A 55 1.13 3.02 19.09
C CYS A 55 2.51 2.51 18.71
N GLN A 56 3.56 3.32 18.76
CA GLN A 56 4.93 2.95 18.37
C GLN A 56 5.02 2.30 16.97
N VAL A 57 4.08 2.64 16.08
CA VAL A 57 4.03 2.15 14.71
C VAL A 57 4.50 3.22 13.73
N LYS A 58 5.11 2.80 12.63
CA LYS A 58 5.41 3.72 11.52
C LYS A 58 4.09 4.19 10.91
N ALA A 59 3.84 5.50 10.99
CA ALA A 59 2.71 6.15 10.35
C ALA A 59 3.20 7.23 9.40
N ALA A 60 2.54 7.36 8.27
CA ALA A 60 2.79 8.43 7.32
C ALA A 60 1.46 8.95 6.77
N SER A 61 1.39 10.26 6.51
CA SER A 61 0.25 10.83 5.79
C SER A 61 0.13 10.16 4.42
N GLY A 62 -1.08 9.84 4.03
CA GLY A 62 -1.35 9.08 2.81
C GLY A 62 -1.43 7.56 3.02
N TYR A 63 -1.03 7.03 4.19
CA TYR A 63 -1.36 5.65 4.54
C TYR A 63 -2.87 5.51 4.77
N GLY A 64 -3.44 4.46 4.20
CA GLY A 64 -4.89 4.24 4.21
C GLY A 64 -5.49 4.22 5.60
N MET A 65 -4.78 3.65 6.59
CA MET A 65 -5.24 3.64 7.97
C MET A 65 -5.22 5.04 8.60
N VAL A 66 -4.21 5.86 8.32
CA VAL A 66 -4.15 7.25 8.78
C VAL A 66 -5.31 8.04 8.20
N THR A 67 -5.58 7.88 6.89
CA THR A 67 -6.74 8.50 6.24
C THR A 67 -8.07 8.02 6.84
N HIS A 68 -8.18 6.72 7.14
CA HIS A 68 -9.39 6.15 7.76
C HIS A 68 -9.62 6.70 9.17
N ILE A 69 -8.59 6.77 10.01
CA ILE A 69 -8.67 7.33 11.37
C ILE A 69 -9.12 8.79 11.33
N TYR A 70 -8.50 9.58 10.45
CA TYR A 70 -8.89 10.98 10.26
C TYR A 70 -10.36 11.10 9.85
N ASN A 71 -10.77 10.35 8.81
CA ASN A 71 -12.15 10.38 8.33
C ASN A 71 -13.17 9.96 9.39
N LEU A 72 -12.83 8.97 10.22
CA LEU A 72 -13.70 8.52 11.30
C LEU A 72 -13.88 9.60 12.36
N ARG A 73 -12.80 10.26 12.78
CA ARG A 73 -12.83 11.35 13.78
C ARG A 73 -13.63 12.56 13.29
N HIS A 74 -13.48 12.90 12.04
CA HIS A 74 -14.12 14.08 11.44
C HIS A 74 -15.47 13.79 10.79
N HIS A 75 -16.06 12.60 11.05
CA HIS A 75 -17.38 12.21 10.51
C HIS A 75 -17.49 12.31 8.98
N LEU A 76 -16.39 12.00 8.27
CA LEU A 76 -16.31 12.07 6.81
C LEU A 76 -16.64 10.74 6.12
N ILE A 77 -16.99 9.72 6.90
CA ILE A 77 -17.35 8.39 6.37
C ILE A 77 -18.88 8.35 6.20
N SER A 78 -19.32 7.91 5.02
CA SER A 78 -20.75 7.71 4.76
C SER A 78 -21.34 6.67 5.70
N ASP A 79 -22.56 6.89 6.22
CA ASP A 79 -23.27 5.98 7.14
C ASP A 79 -23.53 4.59 6.53
N VAL A 80 -23.56 4.48 5.20
CA VAL A 80 -23.75 3.20 4.50
C VAL A 80 -22.45 2.44 4.27
N ALA A 81 -21.30 3.06 4.54
CA ALA A 81 -20.00 2.41 4.41
C ALA A 81 -19.82 1.31 5.45
N VAL A 82 -19.23 0.20 5.06
CA VAL A 82 -18.99 -0.94 5.95
C VAL A 82 -17.54 -1.39 5.99
N SER A 83 -16.72 -1.01 5.00
CA SER A 83 -15.32 -1.36 4.90
C SER A 83 -14.62 -0.41 3.92
N PHE A 84 -13.31 -0.52 3.84
CA PHE A 84 -12.49 0.18 2.84
C PHE A 84 -11.55 -0.81 2.12
N CYS A 85 -11.06 -0.43 0.96
CA CYS A 85 -10.08 -1.19 0.20
C CYS A 85 -9.29 -0.26 -0.74
N THR A 86 -8.27 -0.78 -1.43
CA THR A 86 -7.59 -0.03 -2.50
C THR A 86 -8.46 0.08 -3.74
N ILE A 87 -8.10 0.97 -4.64
CA ILE A 87 -8.79 1.07 -5.95
C ILE A 87 -8.63 -0.21 -6.77
N MET A 88 -7.49 -0.91 -6.68
CA MET A 88 -7.26 -2.16 -7.39
C MET A 88 -8.15 -3.29 -6.88
N ASP A 89 -8.26 -3.40 -5.55
CA ASP A 89 -9.13 -4.40 -4.91
C ASP A 89 -10.59 -4.12 -5.24
N TYR A 90 -11.00 -2.84 -5.22
CA TYR A 90 -12.33 -2.43 -5.67
C TYR A 90 -12.58 -2.79 -7.14
N PHE A 91 -11.59 -2.60 -8.01
CA PHE A 91 -11.72 -2.98 -9.41
C PHE A 91 -11.86 -4.50 -9.57
N GLY A 92 -11.14 -5.29 -8.78
CA GLY A 92 -11.33 -6.75 -8.69
C GLY A 92 -12.75 -7.13 -8.26
N MET A 93 -13.29 -6.44 -7.23
CA MET A 93 -14.69 -6.61 -6.80
C MET A 93 -15.66 -6.29 -7.94
N TYR A 94 -15.46 -5.16 -8.62
CA TYR A 94 -16.30 -4.71 -9.72
C TYR A 94 -16.35 -5.72 -10.88
N LEU A 95 -15.18 -6.25 -11.28
CA LEU A 95 -15.10 -7.24 -12.37
C LEU A 95 -15.77 -8.56 -12.02
N THR A 96 -15.73 -8.98 -10.76
CA THR A 96 -16.17 -10.32 -10.33
C THR A 96 -17.54 -10.32 -9.64
N GLY A 97 -18.09 -9.14 -9.34
CA GLY A 97 -19.33 -9.01 -8.59
C GLY A 97 -19.21 -9.32 -7.09
N ARG A 98 -17.98 -9.38 -6.54
CA ARG A 98 -17.76 -9.56 -5.10
C ARG A 98 -18.29 -8.36 -4.33
N LYS A 99 -18.84 -8.61 -3.15
CA LYS A 99 -19.41 -7.57 -2.26
C LYS A 99 -18.40 -7.12 -1.18
N ARG A 100 -17.33 -7.87 -0.97
CA ARG A 100 -16.26 -7.57 -0.02
C ARG A 100 -14.90 -7.74 -0.67
N ALA A 101 -13.99 -6.87 -0.32
CA ALA A 101 -12.62 -6.96 -0.76
C ALA A 101 -11.91 -8.12 -0.07
N LEU A 102 -11.16 -8.89 -0.86
CA LEU A 102 -10.10 -9.77 -0.40
C LEU A 102 -8.81 -9.16 -0.91
N ILE A 103 -7.97 -8.70 0.00
CA ILE A 103 -6.75 -7.97 -0.36
C ILE A 103 -5.50 -8.83 -0.11
N HIS A 104 -4.53 -8.70 -0.98
CA HIS A 104 -3.23 -9.32 -0.78
C HIS A 104 -2.44 -8.57 0.30
N ALA A 105 -1.64 -9.30 1.10
CA ALA A 105 -0.83 -8.74 2.19
C ALA A 105 0.06 -7.57 1.75
N SER A 106 0.53 -7.54 0.49
CA SER A 106 1.30 -6.42 -0.05
C SER A 106 0.52 -5.10 -0.04
N ASN A 107 -0.78 -5.12 -0.35
CA ASN A 107 -1.65 -3.95 -0.30
C ASN A 107 -2.06 -3.62 1.14
N ALA A 108 -2.36 -4.65 1.95
CA ALA A 108 -2.70 -4.47 3.36
C ALA A 108 -1.57 -3.78 4.14
N ALA A 109 -0.33 -4.18 3.92
CA ALA A 109 0.86 -3.56 4.51
C ALA A 109 0.97 -2.07 4.14
N GLY A 110 0.57 -1.71 2.92
CA GLY A 110 0.54 -0.32 2.47
C GLY A 110 -0.43 0.58 3.23
N PHE A 111 -1.41 0.04 3.94
CA PHE A 111 -2.31 0.86 4.77
C PHE A 111 -1.67 1.35 6.08
N GLY A 112 -0.57 0.71 6.52
CA GLY A 112 -0.02 0.88 7.87
C GLY A 112 -0.77 0.02 8.90
N PHE A 113 -0.27 -0.04 10.13
CA PHE A 113 -0.80 -0.91 11.20
C PHE A 113 -0.90 -2.39 10.80
N PHE A 114 0.08 -2.84 10.02
CA PHE A 114 0.15 -4.20 9.53
C PHE A 114 1.44 -4.87 10.00
N ASP A 115 1.30 -6.03 10.61
CA ASP A 115 2.42 -6.89 10.99
C ASP A 115 2.83 -7.72 9.76
N GLY A 116 3.95 -7.35 9.15
CA GLY A 116 4.47 -8.04 7.98
C GLY A 116 4.96 -9.46 8.27
N TYR A 117 5.35 -9.75 9.50
CA TYR A 117 5.77 -11.10 9.90
C TYR A 117 4.58 -12.04 10.06
N HIS A 118 3.54 -11.62 10.79
CA HIS A 118 2.33 -12.41 10.99
C HIS A 118 1.28 -12.24 9.88
N MET A 119 1.54 -11.38 8.89
CA MET A 119 0.64 -11.09 7.75
C MET A 119 -0.78 -10.69 8.17
N CYS A 120 -0.91 -9.88 9.22
CA CYS A 120 -2.20 -9.44 9.75
C CYS A 120 -2.17 -7.98 10.24
N PHE A 121 -3.34 -7.38 10.37
CA PHE A 121 -3.46 -6.06 10.99
C PHE A 121 -3.15 -6.11 12.48
N MET A 122 -2.48 -5.10 12.99
CA MET A 122 -2.10 -4.92 14.39
C MET A 122 -3.33 -4.46 15.20
N LYS A 123 -4.25 -5.39 15.48
CA LYS A 123 -5.56 -5.11 16.06
C LYS A 123 -5.49 -4.44 17.44
N GLU A 124 -4.53 -4.82 18.26
CA GLU A 124 -4.30 -4.21 19.57
C GLU A 124 -3.91 -2.74 19.43
N GLU A 125 -3.00 -2.42 18.52
CA GLU A 125 -2.58 -1.04 18.24
C GLU A 125 -3.72 -0.20 17.67
N LEU A 126 -4.53 -0.78 16.77
CA LEU A 126 -5.73 -0.14 16.23
C LEU A 126 -6.78 0.13 17.34
N GLY A 127 -6.92 -0.79 18.30
CA GLY A 127 -7.80 -0.63 19.46
C GLY A 127 -7.40 0.57 20.34
N LYS A 128 -6.10 0.85 20.53
CA LYS A 128 -5.59 1.99 21.29
C LYS A 128 -6.03 3.36 20.76
N ILE A 129 -6.33 3.42 19.46
CA ILE A 129 -6.79 4.63 18.76
C ILE A 129 -8.25 4.57 18.33
N GLY A 130 -9.01 3.59 18.85
CA GLY A 130 -10.46 3.49 18.71
C GLY A 130 -10.95 2.90 17.38
N ILE A 131 -10.08 2.22 16.64
CA ILE A 131 -10.47 1.58 15.36
C ILE A 131 -11.04 0.19 15.61
N GLN A 132 -12.24 -0.05 15.09
CA GLN A 132 -12.94 -1.34 15.20
C GLN A 132 -12.56 -2.26 14.03
N GLU A 133 -12.35 -3.53 14.34
CA GLU A 133 -11.98 -4.57 13.36
C GLU A 133 -12.97 -4.73 12.19
N LYS A 134 -14.24 -4.39 12.40
CA LYS A 134 -15.29 -4.48 11.37
C LYS A 134 -14.97 -3.69 10.09
N TRP A 135 -14.12 -2.67 10.20
CA TRP A 135 -13.69 -1.85 9.06
C TRP A 135 -12.63 -2.53 8.21
N LEU A 136 -11.87 -3.45 8.79
CA LEU A 136 -10.73 -4.07 8.13
C LEU A 136 -11.18 -5.02 7.02
N PRO A 137 -10.58 -4.94 5.82
CA PRO A 137 -10.80 -5.93 4.78
C PRO A 137 -10.17 -7.28 5.15
N GLU A 138 -10.65 -8.35 4.52
CA GLU A 138 -10.05 -9.67 4.63
C GLU A 138 -8.70 -9.70 3.90
N VAL A 139 -7.69 -10.31 4.52
CA VAL A 139 -6.31 -10.38 3.98
C VAL A 139 -5.96 -11.79 3.57
N CYS A 140 -5.28 -11.94 2.44
CA CYS A 140 -4.65 -13.20 2.02
C CYS A 140 -3.14 -13.01 1.80
N GLY A 141 -2.37 -14.03 2.18
CA GLY A 141 -0.90 -14.04 2.01
C GLY A 141 -0.43 -14.57 0.65
N ALA A 142 -1.32 -15.19 -0.13
CA ALA A 142 -1.02 -15.74 -1.44
C ALA A 142 -2.01 -15.20 -2.48
N MET A 143 -1.60 -15.26 -3.75
CA MET A 143 -2.49 -14.92 -4.87
C MET A 143 -3.72 -15.82 -4.85
N GLN A 144 -4.91 -15.22 -4.82
CA GLN A 144 -6.18 -15.95 -4.83
C GLN A 144 -7.05 -15.54 -6.02
N GLU A 145 -7.92 -16.45 -6.44
CA GLU A 145 -8.91 -16.19 -7.47
C GLU A 145 -10.11 -15.46 -6.85
N LEU A 146 -10.41 -14.26 -7.33
CA LEU A 146 -11.57 -13.48 -6.91
C LEU A 146 -12.87 -13.93 -7.57
N GLY A 147 -12.78 -14.51 -8.75
CA GLY A 147 -13.89 -14.91 -9.61
C GLY A 147 -13.51 -14.81 -11.07
N THR A 148 -14.51 -14.69 -11.95
CA THR A 148 -14.30 -14.62 -13.40
C THR A 148 -14.91 -13.37 -14.01
N TYR A 149 -14.24 -12.83 -15.02
CA TYR A 149 -14.75 -11.77 -15.87
C TYR A 149 -14.59 -12.16 -17.34
N ARG A 150 -15.69 -12.26 -18.07
CA ARG A 150 -15.72 -12.71 -19.50
C ARG A 150 -14.91 -13.99 -19.73
N ASN A 151 -15.16 -15.01 -18.91
CA ASN A 151 -14.48 -16.31 -18.92
C ASN A 151 -12.96 -16.26 -18.61
N ARG A 152 -12.49 -15.21 -17.98
CA ARG A 152 -11.10 -15.08 -17.51
C ARG A 152 -11.09 -15.02 -16.00
N ILE A 153 -10.17 -15.73 -15.38
CA ILE A 153 -9.96 -15.71 -13.94
C ILE A 153 -9.38 -14.35 -13.56
N VAL A 154 -9.98 -13.70 -12.58
CA VAL A 154 -9.45 -12.45 -11.96
C VAL A 154 -8.79 -12.83 -10.65
N THR A 155 -7.56 -12.39 -10.42
CA THR A 155 -6.82 -12.65 -9.19
C THR A 155 -6.81 -11.43 -8.25
N THR A 156 -6.47 -11.66 -6.98
CA THR A 156 -6.21 -10.59 -6.02
C THR A 156 -5.15 -9.63 -6.56
N ALA A 157 -5.33 -8.34 -6.27
CA ALA A 157 -4.37 -7.32 -6.68
C ALA A 157 -3.11 -7.33 -5.81
N ILE A 158 -1.96 -7.05 -6.40
CA ILE A 158 -0.70 -6.83 -5.68
C ILE A 158 -0.25 -5.37 -5.81
N GLY A 159 0.58 -4.90 -4.88
CA GLY A 159 1.12 -3.55 -4.93
C GLY A 159 1.97 -3.32 -6.18
N ASP A 160 2.02 -2.07 -6.65
CA ASP A 160 2.79 -1.66 -7.83
C ASP A 160 4.29 -1.94 -7.69
N ASN A 161 4.83 -1.78 -6.49
CA ASN A 161 6.24 -2.07 -6.21
C ASN A 161 6.55 -3.56 -6.37
N GLN A 162 5.70 -4.45 -5.84
CA GLN A 162 5.83 -5.90 -6.00
C GLN A 162 5.65 -6.31 -7.46
N ALA A 163 4.66 -5.75 -8.15
CA ALA A 163 4.43 -6.03 -9.57
C ALA A 163 5.59 -5.56 -10.45
N SER A 164 6.18 -4.40 -10.13
CA SER A 164 7.36 -3.88 -10.83
C SER A 164 8.57 -4.81 -10.66
N PHE A 165 8.81 -5.29 -9.44
CA PHE A 165 9.88 -6.27 -9.19
C PHE A 165 9.64 -7.56 -9.97
N LEU A 166 8.43 -8.12 -9.86
CA LEU A 166 8.05 -9.35 -10.56
C LEU A 166 8.22 -9.23 -12.08
N GLY A 167 7.81 -8.10 -12.64
CA GLY A 167 7.91 -7.83 -14.08
C GLY A 167 9.34 -7.60 -14.55
N ALA A 168 10.23 -7.08 -13.70
CA ALA A 168 11.62 -6.79 -14.05
C ALA A 168 12.56 -8.00 -13.91
N VAL A 169 12.39 -8.79 -12.84
CA VAL A 169 13.36 -9.83 -12.46
C VAL A 169 12.72 -11.19 -12.15
N GLY A 170 11.39 -11.28 -12.19
CA GLY A 170 10.69 -12.53 -11.88
C GLY A 170 10.57 -12.81 -10.37
N ASN A 171 10.38 -14.09 -10.02
CA ASN A 171 10.23 -14.58 -8.65
C ASN A 171 11.45 -15.41 -8.20
N GLU A 172 12.64 -15.02 -8.62
CA GLU A 172 13.88 -15.74 -8.33
C GLU A 172 14.66 -15.08 -7.20
N ASN A 173 15.10 -15.89 -6.24
CA ASN A 173 16.00 -15.43 -5.18
C ASN A 173 17.39 -15.10 -5.74
N GLY A 174 18.10 -14.20 -5.04
CA GLY A 174 19.48 -13.84 -5.40
C GLY A 174 19.59 -12.76 -6.49
N THR A 175 18.47 -12.23 -6.98
CA THR A 175 18.47 -11.12 -7.93
C THR A 175 18.27 -9.80 -7.21
N LEU A 176 19.11 -8.81 -7.49
CA LEU A 176 19.01 -7.45 -6.98
C LEU A 176 18.43 -6.56 -8.09
N LEU A 177 17.32 -5.89 -7.80
CA LEU A 177 16.77 -4.84 -8.66
C LEU A 177 17.23 -3.47 -8.16
N VAL A 178 17.91 -2.73 -9.02
CA VAL A 178 18.27 -1.32 -8.79
C VAL A 178 17.38 -0.46 -9.69
N ASN A 179 16.52 0.32 -9.08
CA ASN A 179 15.62 1.25 -9.79
C ASN A 179 16.08 2.69 -9.52
N ILE A 180 16.51 3.39 -10.56
CA ILE A 180 16.96 4.78 -10.47
C ILE A 180 16.05 5.66 -11.33
N GLY A 181 15.14 6.36 -10.64
CA GLY A 181 14.29 7.40 -11.21
C GLY A 181 14.65 8.75 -10.57
N THR A 182 13.64 9.53 -10.21
CA THR A 182 13.82 10.76 -9.40
C THR A 182 14.46 10.45 -8.05
N GLY A 183 14.00 9.37 -7.38
CA GLY A 183 14.67 8.74 -6.24
C GLY A 183 15.44 7.48 -6.67
N GLY A 184 16.09 6.82 -5.73
CA GLY A 184 16.75 5.53 -5.90
C GLY A 184 16.09 4.46 -5.03
N GLN A 185 15.96 3.23 -5.52
CA GLN A 185 15.49 2.10 -4.76
C GLN A 185 16.29 0.86 -5.11
N ILE A 186 16.68 0.10 -4.10
CA ILE A 186 17.27 -1.22 -4.25
C ILE A 186 16.30 -2.22 -3.64
N SER A 187 16.08 -3.31 -4.34
CA SER A 187 15.14 -4.34 -3.89
C SER A 187 15.72 -5.73 -4.12
N VAL A 188 15.51 -6.63 -3.16
CA VAL A 188 15.91 -8.04 -3.25
C VAL A 188 14.81 -8.92 -2.65
N LEU A 189 14.61 -10.09 -3.23
CA LEU A 189 13.66 -11.08 -2.75
C LEU A 189 14.29 -11.91 -1.62
N SER A 190 13.53 -12.13 -0.54
CA SER A 190 13.93 -12.92 0.62
C SER A 190 12.83 -13.88 1.03
N ASP A 191 13.21 -15.10 1.45
CA ASP A 191 12.31 -16.06 2.07
C ASP A 191 12.10 -15.77 3.58
N GLN A 192 12.87 -14.85 4.15
CA GLN A 192 12.81 -14.49 5.57
C GLN A 192 12.42 -13.04 5.74
N TYR A 193 11.60 -12.77 6.76
CA TYR A 193 11.32 -11.43 7.20
C TYR A 193 12.57 -10.80 7.81
N PHE A 194 12.92 -9.61 7.34
CA PHE A 194 14.04 -8.85 7.85
C PHE A 194 13.71 -7.36 7.78
N ALA A 195 13.72 -6.70 8.91
CA ALA A 195 13.48 -5.25 8.99
C ALA A 195 14.53 -4.62 9.92
N GLU A 196 15.29 -3.67 9.37
CA GLU A 196 16.28 -2.85 10.09
C GLU A 196 16.17 -1.40 9.62
N ASP A 197 16.91 -0.51 10.26
CA ASP A 197 16.96 0.88 9.85
C ASP A 197 17.46 1.01 8.39
N GLY A 198 16.62 1.63 7.56
CA GLY A 198 16.91 1.80 6.14
C GLY A 198 16.47 0.64 5.25
N ILE A 199 16.04 -0.50 5.82
CA ILE A 199 15.51 -1.64 5.07
C ILE A 199 14.09 -1.94 5.52
N GLU A 200 13.17 -1.99 4.57
CA GLU A 200 11.77 -2.32 4.79
C GLU A 200 11.46 -3.69 4.18
N ALA A 201 10.90 -4.60 4.98
CA ALA A 201 10.40 -5.88 4.49
C ALA A 201 8.93 -5.72 4.08
N ARG A 202 8.64 -5.87 2.82
CA ARG A 202 7.28 -5.79 2.26
C ARG A 202 6.79 -7.18 1.88
N PRO A 203 5.57 -7.58 2.29
CA PRO A 203 5.00 -8.84 1.85
C PRO A 203 5.04 -8.99 0.33
N PHE A 204 5.44 -10.17 -0.12
CA PHE A 204 5.51 -10.54 -1.53
C PHE A 204 4.69 -11.81 -1.78
N LEU A 205 4.78 -12.39 -2.97
CA LEU A 205 4.08 -13.62 -3.31
C LEU A 205 4.66 -14.84 -2.57
N ASP A 206 3.84 -15.85 -2.39
CA ASP A 206 4.25 -17.17 -1.88
C ASP A 206 4.95 -17.14 -0.50
N GLY A 207 4.53 -16.19 0.36
CA GLY A 207 5.10 -16.04 1.71
C GLY A 207 6.49 -15.41 1.76
N LYS A 208 7.00 -14.92 0.64
CA LYS A 208 8.26 -14.21 0.56
C LYS A 208 8.11 -12.74 0.92
N TYR A 209 9.25 -12.06 1.01
CA TYR A 209 9.36 -10.64 1.30
C TYR A 209 10.21 -9.93 0.26
N LEU A 210 9.78 -8.75 -0.12
CA LEU A 210 10.61 -7.82 -0.88
C LEU A 210 11.32 -6.90 0.12
N LEU A 211 12.63 -7.08 0.29
CA LEU A 211 13.45 -6.18 1.10
C LEU A 211 13.80 -4.97 0.26
N VAL A 212 13.46 -3.79 0.77
CA VAL A 212 13.56 -2.54 0.03
C VAL A 212 14.37 -1.52 0.81
N GLY A 213 15.47 -1.07 0.22
CA GLY A 213 16.19 0.13 0.62
C GLY A 213 15.85 1.27 -0.34
N ALA A 214 15.40 2.40 0.17
CA ALA A 214 15.02 3.54 -0.65
C ALA A 214 15.82 4.79 -0.28
N SER A 215 16.23 5.56 -1.30
CA SER A 215 16.85 6.85 -1.16
C SER A 215 15.99 7.93 -1.79
N LEU A 216 15.84 9.05 -1.10
CA LEU A 216 15.19 10.25 -1.65
C LEU A 216 16.00 10.91 -2.77
N CYS A 217 17.28 10.55 -2.90
CA CYS A 217 18.23 11.07 -3.87
C CYS A 217 18.52 10.02 -4.95
N GLY A 218 18.13 10.31 -6.18
CA GLY A 218 18.40 9.50 -7.37
C GLY A 218 18.77 10.39 -8.54
N GLY A 219 18.13 10.20 -9.67
CA GLY A 219 18.38 10.97 -10.89
C GLY A 219 18.17 12.48 -10.74
N LYS A 220 17.28 12.93 -9.85
CA LYS A 220 17.11 14.35 -9.55
C LYS A 220 18.37 14.97 -8.92
N ALA A 221 19.02 14.27 -7.98
CA ALA A 221 20.26 14.74 -7.37
C ALA A 221 21.39 14.82 -8.41
N TYR A 222 21.47 13.80 -9.28
CA TYR A 222 22.42 13.79 -10.38
C TYR A 222 22.20 14.99 -11.35
N ALA A 223 20.96 15.25 -11.72
CA ALA A 223 20.63 16.39 -12.60
C ALA A 223 21.02 17.74 -11.96
N LEU A 224 20.76 17.90 -10.66
CA LEU A 224 21.16 19.11 -9.93
C LEU A 224 22.70 19.28 -9.87
N LEU A 225 23.43 18.17 -9.67
CA LEU A 225 24.89 18.17 -9.66
C LEU A 225 25.43 18.51 -11.05
N GLU A 226 24.88 17.93 -12.11
CA GLU A 226 25.24 18.26 -13.50
C GLU A 226 25.01 19.73 -13.79
N GLU A 227 23.86 20.28 -13.40
CA GLU A 227 23.55 21.71 -13.59
C GLU A 227 24.54 22.61 -12.81
N PHE A 228 24.89 22.24 -11.58
CA PHE A 228 25.88 22.93 -10.79
C PHE A 228 27.24 22.99 -11.51
N PHE A 229 27.76 21.84 -11.97
CA PHE A 229 29.02 21.81 -12.70
C PHE A 229 28.99 22.59 -14.00
N ARG A 230 27.89 22.48 -14.77
CA ARG A 230 27.73 23.28 -16.01
C ARG A 230 27.77 24.79 -15.75
N LYS A 231 27.21 25.26 -14.63
CA LYS A 231 27.24 26.68 -14.25
C LYS A 231 28.64 27.11 -13.77
N SER A 232 29.31 26.23 -13.02
CA SER A 232 30.66 26.53 -12.46
C SER A 232 31.76 26.57 -13.55
N VAL A 233 31.64 25.74 -14.60
CA VAL A 233 32.63 25.70 -15.70
C VAL A 233 32.42 26.82 -16.72
N LYS A 234 31.26 27.50 -16.72
CA LYS A 234 30.98 28.65 -17.61
C LYS A 234 31.43 30.00 -17.04
N GLN A 235 32.01 30.01 -15.84
CA GLN A 235 32.69 31.16 -15.24
C GLN A 235 34.19 31.07 -15.48
#